data_08fec01991c6943df0c0dde32273b6a9
#
_entry.id   08fec01991c6943df0c0dde32273b6a9
#
_cell.length_a   1.000
_cell.length_b   1.000
_cell.length_c   1.000
_cell.angle_alpha   90.00
_cell.angle_beta   90.00
_cell.angle_gamma   90.00
#
_symmetry.space_group_name_H-M   'P 1'
#
loop_
_entity.id
_entity.type
_entity.pdbx_description
1 polymer ?
#
loop_
_entity_poly.entity_id
_entity_poly.type
_entity_poly.pdbx_seq_one_letter_code
_entity_poly.pdbx_strand_id
1 'polypeptide(L)'
;NKSDYQYKDVPFTNVHFSDNFWAPRIETIRSVTVPFAFHKCEETHRIDNFAVAGKLMEGKFNSPYPFDDSDVYKIMEGAAYLLAVKEDKALDMYMDSLIHLIGAAQEPDGYLYTTRTIGGDSQHPWAGSKRWENERDNSHELYNVGHMYEAAVAHYLATGKRSFLDIAIKSADLLCNTFGPEEEKITVAPGHQEVEIGLVKLYRVTGDKRYLDLSQFFLEARGKYDKYDRNSEDQFRNGSYWQDHKPVIAQDEAVGHAVRATYMYAAMTDIA
;
A
#
# COMPACT_ATOMS: atom_id res chain seq x y z
N ASN A 1 -28.36 3.58 -11.46
CA ASN A 1 -27.38 2.56 -11.11
C ASN A 1 -28.03 1.66 -10.06
N LYS A 2 -28.36 0.42 -10.43
CA LYS A 2 -28.65 -0.61 -9.45
C LYS A 2 -27.32 -0.95 -8.79
N SER A 3 -27.19 -0.66 -7.51
CA SER A 3 -26.13 -1.22 -6.68
C SER A 3 -26.34 -2.76 -6.69
N ASP A 4 -25.32 -3.50 -7.11
CA ASP A 4 -25.37 -4.96 -7.13
C ASP A 4 -25.42 -5.54 -5.72
N TYR A 5 -24.95 -4.78 -4.73
CA TYR A 5 -24.97 -5.15 -3.33
C TYR A 5 -26.22 -4.63 -2.62
N GLN A 6 -27.04 -5.54 -2.12
CA GLN A 6 -28.22 -5.22 -1.30
C GLN A 6 -27.86 -4.80 0.13
N TYR A 7 -26.66 -5.13 0.58
CA TYR A 7 -26.18 -4.86 1.93
C TYR A 7 -25.13 -3.75 1.90
N LYS A 8 -25.17 -2.92 2.95
CA LYS A 8 -24.12 -1.92 3.19
C LYS A 8 -23.29 -2.40 4.37
N ASP A 9 -21.97 -2.29 4.26
CA ASP A 9 -21.06 -2.54 5.36
C ASP A 9 -21.28 -1.56 6.50
N VAL A 10 -21.10 -2.04 7.72
CA VAL A 10 -21.09 -1.19 8.90
C VAL A 10 -19.72 -0.51 8.99
N PRO A 11 -19.65 0.83 9.00
CA PRO A 11 -18.37 1.52 9.20
C PRO A 11 -17.67 1.03 10.46
N PHE A 12 -16.38 0.74 10.38
CA PHE A 12 -15.62 0.23 11.53
C PHE A 12 -15.66 1.18 12.73
N THR A 13 -15.83 2.48 12.51
CA THR A 13 -16.00 3.50 13.54
C THR A 13 -17.29 3.33 14.37
N ASN A 14 -18.24 2.56 13.88
CA ASN A 14 -19.50 2.24 14.57
C ASN A 14 -19.48 0.87 15.25
N VAL A 15 -18.35 0.14 15.20
CA VAL A 15 -18.21 -1.18 15.80
C VAL A 15 -17.52 -1.09 17.15
N HIS A 16 -18.18 -1.57 18.20
CA HIS A 16 -17.64 -1.57 19.56
C HIS A 16 -17.64 -2.99 20.13
N PHE A 17 -16.56 -3.38 20.76
CA PHE A 17 -16.40 -4.68 21.39
C PHE A 17 -16.52 -4.54 22.91
N SER A 18 -17.47 -5.29 23.50
CA SER A 18 -17.67 -5.35 24.95
C SER A 18 -17.66 -6.79 25.49
N ASP A 19 -17.22 -7.74 24.68
CA ASP A 19 -17.18 -9.16 24.96
C ASP A 19 -15.89 -9.58 25.71
N ASN A 20 -15.87 -10.83 26.18
CA ASN A 20 -14.72 -11.37 26.92
C ASN A 20 -13.68 -12.05 26.03
N PHE A 21 -13.85 -12.03 24.71
CA PHE A 21 -12.93 -12.66 23.77
C PHE A 21 -12.17 -11.63 22.92
N TRP A 22 -12.88 -10.74 22.21
CA TRP A 22 -12.25 -9.74 21.32
C TRP A 22 -11.74 -8.53 22.08
N ALA A 23 -12.52 -7.98 23.02
CA ALA A 23 -12.13 -6.77 23.72
C ALA A 23 -10.75 -6.89 24.44
N PRO A 24 -10.41 -7.99 25.14
CA PRO A 24 -9.07 -8.16 25.72
C PRO A 24 -7.95 -8.25 24.68
N ARG A 25 -8.24 -8.83 23.51
CA ARG A 25 -7.25 -8.93 22.40
C ARG A 25 -6.97 -7.58 21.78
N ILE A 26 -8.00 -6.79 21.55
CA ILE A 26 -7.87 -5.42 21.05
C ILE A 26 -7.06 -4.57 22.04
N GLU A 27 -7.32 -4.72 23.35
CA GLU A 27 -6.55 -4.02 24.37
C GLU A 27 -5.07 -4.45 24.37
N THR A 28 -4.79 -5.74 24.15
CA THR A 28 -3.41 -6.23 24.00
C THR A 28 -2.74 -5.65 22.75
N ILE A 29 -3.46 -5.58 21.62
CA ILE A 29 -2.93 -4.96 20.39
C ILE A 29 -2.62 -3.48 20.66
N ARG A 30 -3.52 -2.77 21.31
CA ARG A 30 -3.36 -1.34 21.63
C ARG A 30 -2.19 -1.06 22.58
N SER A 31 -2.08 -1.85 23.68
CA SER A 31 -1.15 -1.53 24.76
C SER A 31 0.22 -2.20 24.63
N VAL A 32 0.33 -3.23 23.79
CA VAL A 32 1.56 -4.03 23.65
C VAL A 32 2.00 -4.12 22.19
N THR A 33 1.13 -4.65 21.29
CA THR A 33 1.57 -5.03 19.94
C THR A 33 1.94 -3.82 19.09
N VAL A 34 1.09 -2.80 19.02
CA VAL A 34 1.35 -1.60 18.20
C VAL A 34 2.53 -0.78 18.73
N PRO A 35 2.65 -0.50 20.06
CA PRO A 35 3.85 0.15 20.58
C PRO A 35 5.13 -0.64 20.33
N PHE A 36 5.09 -1.97 20.48
CA PHE A 36 6.24 -2.84 20.17
C PHE A 36 6.62 -2.78 18.68
N ALA A 37 5.63 -2.81 17.79
CA ALA A 37 5.87 -2.78 16.36
C ALA A 37 6.47 -1.43 15.90
N PHE A 38 5.99 -0.31 16.41
CA PHE A 38 6.60 0.99 16.17
C PHE A 38 8.03 1.07 16.70
N HIS A 39 8.26 0.60 17.95
CA HIS A 39 9.62 0.53 18.50
C HIS A 39 10.56 -0.29 17.62
N LYS A 40 10.09 -1.39 17.02
CA LYS A 40 10.89 -2.17 16.06
C LYS A 40 11.19 -1.40 14.77
N CYS A 41 10.26 -0.59 14.27
CA CYS A 41 10.52 0.29 13.12
C CYS A 41 11.53 1.41 13.45
N GLU A 42 11.54 1.91 14.68
CA GLU A 42 12.56 2.84 15.17
C GLU A 42 13.93 2.14 15.28
N GLU A 43 14.00 1.03 16.01
CA GLU A 43 15.23 0.26 16.24
C GLU A 43 15.89 -0.22 14.94
N THR A 44 15.09 -0.52 13.92
CA THR A 44 15.55 -0.99 12.61
C THR A 44 15.66 0.13 11.57
N HIS A 45 15.57 1.40 11.99
CA HIS A 45 15.73 2.61 11.16
C HIS A 45 14.74 2.77 9.99
N ARG A 46 13.62 2.04 9.98
CA ARG A 46 12.58 2.18 8.95
C ARG A 46 11.94 3.57 8.99
N ILE A 47 11.74 4.11 10.19
CA ILE A 47 11.22 5.48 10.37
C ILE A 47 12.28 6.52 10.00
N ASP A 48 13.55 6.27 10.34
CA ASP A 48 14.66 7.16 9.99
C ASP A 48 14.81 7.34 8.48
N ASN A 49 14.51 6.31 7.68
CA ASN A 49 14.54 6.41 6.22
C ASN A 49 13.65 7.55 5.70
N PHE A 50 12.48 7.78 6.30
CA PHE A 50 11.64 8.93 5.93
C PHE A 50 12.29 10.26 6.33
N ALA A 51 12.89 10.35 7.51
CA ALA A 51 13.57 11.55 7.95
C ALA A 51 14.79 11.88 7.04
N VAL A 52 15.54 10.86 6.63
CA VAL A 52 16.69 11.02 5.70
C VAL A 52 16.20 11.43 4.31
N ALA A 53 15.18 10.75 3.77
CA ALA A 53 14.57 11.09 2.48
C ALA A 53 14.03 12.52 2.47
N GLY A 54 13.40 12.95 3.57
CA GLY A 54 12.87 14.30 3.79
C GLY A 54 13.93 15.35 4.13
N LYS A 55 15.23 14.98 4.20
CA LYS A 55 16.35 15.85 4.58
C LYS A 55 16.21 16.49 5.97
N LEU A 56 15.48 15.83 6.86
CA LEU A 56 15.35 16.20 8.27
C LEU A 56 16.45 15.58 9.14
N MET A 57 17.16 14.58 8.60
CA MET A 57 18.27 13.89 9.23
C MET A 57 19.34 13.54 8.19
N GLU A 58 20.59 13.61 8.59
CA GLU A 58 21.69 13.08 7.79
C GLU A 58 21.74 11.56 7.88
N GLY A 59 22.00 10.88 6.77
CA GLY A 59 22.09 9.43 6.77
C GLY A 59 22.06 8.81 5.37
N LYS A 60 21.91 7.50 5.36
CA LYS A 60 21.74 6.69 4.16
C LYS A 60 20.58 5.74 4.37
N PHE A 61 20.08 5.15 3.28
CA PHE A 61 19.05 4.12 3.35
C PHE A 61 19.53 2.93 4.22
N ASN A 62 18.70 2.53 5.15
CA ASN A 62 19.02 1.48 6.12
C ASN A 62 17.80 0.53 6.30
N SER A 63 17.70 -0.43 5.42
CA SER A 63 16.71 -1.52 5.49
C SER A 63 17.18 -2.69 4.65
N PRO A 64 16.85 -3.95 5.03
CA PRO A 64 17.24 -5.13 4.26
C PRO A 64 16.50 -5.26 2.92
N TYR A 65 15.35 -4.59 2.76
CA TYR A 65 14.54 -4.60 1.55
C TYR A 65 14.12 -3.19 1.14
N PRO A 66 13.97 -2.94 -0.18
CA PRO A 66 13.64 -1.59 -0.66
C PRO A 66 12.20 -1.17 -0.36
N PHE A 67 11.35 -2.11 0.03
CA PHE A 67 9.91 -1.91 0.30
C PHE A 67 9.56 -1.90 1.79
N ASP A 68 10.53 -1.76 2.67
CA ASP A 68 10.32 -1.73 4.13
C ASP A 68 9.59 -0.46 4.62
N ASP A 69 9.42 0.57 3.77
CA ASP A 69 8.51 1.69 4.03
C ASP A 69 7.10 1.19 4.37
N SER A 70 6.66 0.10 3.73
CA SER A 70 5.35 -0.51 3.94
C SER A 70 5.13 -1.02 5.36
N ASP A 71 6.18 -1.39 6.09
CA ASP A 71 6.06 -1.85 7.48
C ASP A 71 5.52 -0.73 8.38
N VAL A 72 6.00 0.51 8.17
CA VAL A 72 5.51 1.68 8.89
C VAL A 72 4.04 1.94 8.56
N TYR A 73 3.68 1.91 7.28
CA TYR A 73 2.30 2.13 6.83
C TYR A 73 1.31 1.10 7.40
N LYS A 74 1.67 -0.18 7.39
CA LYS A 74 0.82 -1.25 7.96
C LYS A 74 0.56 -1.07 9.44
N ILE A 75 1.59 -0.68 10.21
CA ILE A 75 1.41 -0.41 11.64
C ILE A 75 0.55 0.83 11.84
N MET A 76 0.72 1.88 11.02
CA MET A 76 -0.08 3.09 11.06
C MET A 76 -1.55 2.82 10.74
N GLU A 77 -1.86 1.91 9.81
CA GLU A 77 -3.23 1.49 9.54
C GLU A 77 -3.85 0.84 10.78
N GLY A 78 -3.15 -0.13 11.38
CA GLY A 78 -3.59 -0.77 12.62
C GLY A 78 -3.77 0.22 13.78
N ALA A 79 -2.86 1.20 13.92
CA ALA A 79 -2.96 2.27 14.91
C ALA A 79 -4.17 3.19 14.66
N ALA A 80 -4.48 3.49 13.41
CA ALA A 80 -5.67 4.27 13.05
C ALA A 80 -6.97 3.57 13.47
N TYR A 81 -7.08 2.26 13.24
CA TYR A 81 -8.22 1.49 13.73
C TYR A 81 -8.34 1.52 15.26
N LEU A 82 -7.21 1.50 15.98
CA LEU A 82 -7.24 1.61 17.46
C LEU A 82 -7.70 2.99 17.95
N LEU A 83 -7.36 4.07 17.25
CA LEU A 83 -7.85 5.42 17.56
C LEU A 83 -9.38 5.50 17.40
N ALA A 84 -9.97 4.76 16.44
CA ALA A 84 -11.42 4.67 16.31
C ALA A 84 -12.09 3.88 17.44
N VAL A 85 -11.39 2.88 18.02
CA VAL A 85 -11.92 2.08 19.13
C VAL A 85 -11.87 2.87 20.45
N LYS A 86 -10.78 3.61 20.69
CA LYS A 86 -10.57 4.34 21.93
C LYS A 86 -9.67 5.54 21.72
N GLU A 87 -10.09 6.70 22.19
CA GLU A 87 -9.26 7.91 22.19
C GLU A 87 -7.91 7.64 22.89
N ASP A 88 -6.82 7.95 22.20
CA ASP A 88 -5.45 7.88 22.74
C ASP A 88 -4.63 9.03 22.18
N LYS A 89 -4.52 10.11 22.97
CA LYS A 89 -3.83 11.35 22.56
C LYS A 89 -2.34 11.14 22.30
N ALA A 90 -1.70 10.21 23.02
CA ALA A 90 -0.28 9.94 22.84
C ALA A 90 -0.05 9.24 21.49
N LEU A 91 -0.86 8.24 21.17
CA LEU A 91 -0.82 7.56 19.88
C LEU A 91 -1.16 8.51 18.73
N ASP A 92 -2.19 9.34 18.87
CA ASP A 92 -2.60 10.33 17.87
C ASP A 92 -1.47 11.34 17.58
N MET A 93 -0.81 11.88 18.60
CA MET A 93 0.34 12.77 18.43
C MET A 93 1.55 12.05 17.80
N TYR A 94 1.78 10.80 18.14
CA TYR A 94 2.85 10.00 17.52
C TYR A 94 2.57 9.77 16.04
N MET A 95 1.33 9.43 15.68
CA MET A 95 0.89 9.32 14.29
C MET A 95 1.09 10.63 13.52
N ASP A 96 0.74 11.78 14.11
CA ASP A 96 0.97 13.09 13.48
C ASP A 96 2.46 13.34 13.20
N SER A 97 3.36 12.92 14.11
CA SER A 97 4.81 13.04 13.88
C SER A 97 5.31 12.14 12.75
N LEU A 98 4.82 10.90 12.64
CA LEU A 98 5.15 10.02 11.51
C LEU A 98 4.62 10.57 10.19
N ILE A 99 3.39 11.08 10.15
CA ILE A 99 2.79 11.72 8.97
C ILE A 99 3.64 12.92 8.52
N HIS A 100 4.18 13.70 9.46
CA HIS A 100 5.09 14.79 9.13
C HIS A 100 6.37 14.29 8.43
N LEU A 101 7.00 13.22 8.94
CA LEU A 101 8.20 12.63 8.33
C LEU A 101 7.90 12.09 6.93
N ILE A 102 6.78 11.37 6.77
CA ILE A 102 6.32 10.82 5.48
C ILE A 102 6.07 11.96 4.47
N GLY A 103 5.39 13.02 4.91
CA GLY A 103 5.12 14.19 4.07
C GLY A 103 6.40 14.92 3.63
N ALA A 104 7.40 15.01 4.53
CA ALA A 104 8.71 15.58 4.19
C ALA A 104 9.49 14.72 3.19
N ALA A 105 9.32 13.39 3.24
CA ALA A 105 9.96 12.45 2.31
C ALA A 105 9.31 12.44 0.91
N GLN A 106 8.07 12.94 0.78
CA GLN A 106 7.36 12.94 -0.49
C GLN A 106 7.96 13.97 -1.46
N GLU A 107 8.33 13.52 -2.65
CA GLU A 107 8.84 14.38 -3.69
C GLU A 107 7.78 15.36 -4.24
N PRO A 108 8.19 16.47 -4.88
CA PRO A 108 7.26 17.52 -5.30
C PRO A 108 6.13 17.06 -6.23
N ASP A 109 6.35 16.00 -7.01
CA ASP A 109 5.35 15.42 -7.91
C ASP A 109 4.45 14.34 -7.26
N GLY A 110 4.71 13.99 -6.00
CA GLY A 110 3.94 12.99 -5.26
C GLY A 110 4.63 11.63 -5.10
N TYR A 111 5.79 11.43 -5.72
CA TYR A 111 6.55 10.18 -5.57
C TYR A 111 7.02 9.97 -4.14
N LEU A 112 6.94 8.72 -3.66
CA LEU A 112 7.35 8.36 -2.31
C LEU A 112 7.89 6.93 -2.28
N TYR A 113 9.19 6.80 -2.13
CA TYR A 113 9.91 5.54 -2.01
C TYR A 113 11.30 5.85 -1.46
N THR A 114 11.51 5.64 -0.16
CA THR A 114 12.67 6.21 0.55
C THR A 114 14.00 5.76 0.01
N THR A 115 14.17 4.48 -0.37
CA THR A 115 15.42 3.97 -0.91
C THR A 115 15.87 4.73 -2.16
N ARG A 116 14.94 5.12 -3.03
CA ARG A 116 15.24 5.86 -4.25
C ARG A 116 15.48 7.35 -3.97
N THR A 117 14.61 7.95 -3.16
CA THR A 117 14.73 9.38 -2.82
C THR A 117 16.05 9.68 -2.09
N ILE A 118 16.50 8.78 -1.22
CA ILE A 118 17.83 8.85 -0.60
C ILE A 118 18.91 8.63 -1.66
N GLY A 119 18.76 7.65 -2.54
CA GLY A 119 19.60 7.42 -3.71
C GLY A 119 21.06 7.09 -3.43
N GLY A 120 21.90 7.31 -4.46
CA GLY A 120 23.33 7.10 -4.43
C GLY A 120 23.72 5.66 -4.11
N ASP A 121 24.84 5.49 -3.42
CA ASP A 121 25.36 4.18 -2.98
C ASP A 121 24.47 3.48 -1.94
N SER A 122 23.49 4.19 -1.41
CA SER A 122 22.54 3.66 -0.43
C SER A 122 21.31 2.99 -1.09
N GLN A 123 21.14 3.15 -2.40
CA GLN A 123 19.99 2.59 -3.11
C GLN A 123 20.05 1.06 -3.13
N HIS A 124 18.95 0.42 -2.77
CA HIS A 124 18.86 -1.03 -2.83
C HIS A 124 18.90 -1.54 -4.28
N PRO A 125 19.65 -2.62 -4.58
CA PRO A 125 19.81 -3.12 -5.96
C PRO A 125 18.48 -3.45 -6.67
N TRP A 126 17.47 -3.89 -5.92
CA TRP A 126 16.15 -4.23 -6.47
C TRP A 126 15.32 -3.02 -6.89
N ALA A 127 15.66 -1.83 -6.40
CA ALA A 127 14.95 -0.61 -6.77
C ALA A 127 15.13 -0.22 -8.25
N GLY A 128 16.16 -0.73 -8.91
CA GLY A 128 16.48 -0.36 -10.29
C GLY A 128 17.11 1.03 -10.43
N SER A 129 17.46 1.43 -11.63
CA SER A 129 18.10 2.74 -11.91
C SER A 129 17.12 3.89 -12.12
N LYS A 130 15.87 3.55 -12.46
CA LYS A 130 14.78 4.50 -12.74
C LYS A 130 13.55 4.14 -11.93
N ARG A 131 12.66 5.12 -11.70
CA ARG A 131 11.34 4.87 -11.12
C ARG A 131 10.60 3.82 -11.93
N TRP A 132 9.94 2.88 -11.27
CA TRP A 132 9.09 1.85 -11.86
C TRP A 132 9.80 0.80 -12.72
N GLU A 133 11.14 0.86 -12.84
CA GLU A 133 11.91 -0.04 -13.72
C GLU A 133 11.75 -1.51 -13.33
N ASN A 134 11.80 -1.82 -12.04
CA ASN A 134 11.69 -3.17 -11.51
C ASN A 134 10.33 -3.41 -10.80
N GLU A 135 9.30 -2.59 -11.09
CA GLU A 135 8.02 -2.68 -10.40
C GLU A 135 7.36 -4.04 -10.60
N ARG A 136 7.51 -4.61 -11.79
CA ARG A 136 7.01 -5.95 -12.06
C ARG A 136 7.66 -7.05 -11.22
N ASP A 137 8.90 -6.86 -10.82
CA ASP A 137 9.70 -7.88 -10.14
C ASP A 137 9.75 -7.64 -8.62
N ASN A 138 10.70 -6.83 -8.16
CA ASN A 138 11.08 -6.79 -6.76
C ASN A 138 11.14 -5.38 -6.16
N SER A 139 10.96 -4.29 -6.92
CA SER A 139 11.04 -2.94 -6.33
C SER A 139 9.87 -2.67 -5.38
N HIS A 140 8.68 -3.15 -5.72
CA HIS A 140 7.48 -3.00 -4.92
C HIS A 140 7.13 -1.54 -4.60
N GLU A 141 7.40 -0.62 -5.53
CA GLU A 141 7.07 0.80 -5.37
C GLU A 141 5.55 1.00 -5.21
N LEU A 142 4.76 0.33 -6.06
CA LEU A 142 3.30 0.37 -5.99
C LEU A 142 2.75 -0.32 -4.74
N TYR A 143 3.36 -1.43 -4.30
CA TYR A 143 3.00 -2.11 -3.06
C TYR A 143 3.15 -1.19 -1.85
N ASN A 144 4.27 -0.45 -1.76
CA ASN A 144 4.49 0.50 -0.68
C ASN A 144 3.38 1.56 -0.60
N VAL A 145 3.10 2.21 -1.73
CA VAL A 145 2.08 3.27 -1.73
C VAL A 145 0.65 2.72 -1.58
N GLY A 146 0.40 1.47 -1.99
CA GLY A 146 -0.86 0.79 -1.71
C GLY A 146 -1.15 0.75 -0.21
N HIS A 147 -0.21 0.25 0.60
CA HIS A 147 -0.31 0.25 2.07
C HIS A 147 -0.40 1.66 2.66
N MET A 148 0.29 2.64 2.07
CA MET A 148 0.14 4.03 2.47
C MET A 148 -1.30 4.53 2.26
N TYR A 149 -1.93 4.19 1.14
CA TYR A 149 -3.31 4.60 0.86
C TYR A 149 -4.30 3.99 1.84
N GLU A 150 -4.16 2.71 2.16
CA GLU A 150 -4.97 2.05 3.18
C GLU A 150 -4.82 2.74 4.55
N ALA A 151 -3.58 2.98 4.98
CA ALA A 151 -3.29 3.65 6.25
C ALA A 151 -3.85 5.09 6.29
N ALA A 152 -3.70 5.84 5.20
CA ALA A 152 -4.17 7.22 5.10
C ALA A 152 -5.69 7.32 5.15
N VAL A 153 -6.39 6.40 4.46
CA VAL A 153 -7.86 6.32 4.51
C VAL A 153 -8.33 5.91 5.90
N ALA A 154 -7.72 4.89 6.51
CA ALA A 154 -8.06 4.47 7.88
C ALA A 154 -7.87 5.61 8.88
N HIS A 155 -6.76 6.35 8.79
CA HIS A 155 -6.49 7.51 9.64
C HIS A 155 -7.52 8.63 9.45
N TYR A 156 -7.87 8.96 8.22
CA TYR A 156 -8.89 9.96 7.93
C TYR A 156 -10.27 9.57 8.48
N LEU A 157 -10.69 8.33 8.28
CA LEU A 157 -11.96 7.83 8.78
C LEU A 157 -12.02 7.79 10.32
N ALA A 158 -10.91 7.47 10.97
CA ALA A 158 -10.82 7.39 12.42
C ALA A 158 -10.76 8.76 13.12
N THR A 159 -10.07 9.75 12.52
CA THR A 159 -9.72 11.02 13.18
C THR A 159 -10.34 12.25 12.52
N GLY A 160 -10.77 12.17 11.27
CA GLY A 160 -11.19 13.31 10.45
C GLY A 160 -10.03 14.17 9.92
N LYS A 161 -8.78 13.87 10.27
CA LYS A 161 -7.59 14.63 9.86
C LYS A 161 -7.21 14.30 8.42
N ARG A 162 -6.99 15.31 7.59
CA ARG A 162 -6.65 15.14 6.18
C ARG A 162 -5.15 15.02 5.90
N SER A 163 -4.28 15.31 6.85
CA SER A 163 -2.84 15.43 6.64
C SER A 163 -2.22 14.22 5.93
N PHE A 164 -2.56 13.00 6.33
CA PHE A 164 -2.08 11.78 5.69
C PHE A 164 -2.83 11.50 4.37
N LEU A 165 -4.13 11.75 4.33
CA LEU A 165 -4.94 11.58 3.13
C LEU A 165 -4.45 12.47 1.98
N ASP A 166 -4.04 13.71 2.26
CA ASP A 166 -3.54 14.63 1.23
C ASP A 166 -2.20 14.17 0.63
N ILE A 167 -1.33 13.53 1.43
CA ILE A 167 -0.10 12.87 0.95
C ILE A 167 -0.46 11.71 0.01
N ALA A 168 -1.43 10.87 0.41
CA ALA A 168 -1.88 9.73 -0.39
C ALA A 168 -2.53 10.17 -1.71
N ILE A 169 -3.39 11.20 -1.69
CA ILE A 169 -4.02 11.78 -2.89
C ILE A 169 -2.95 12.26 -3.87
N LYS A 170 -1.96 13.02 -3.41
CA LYS A 170 -0.88 13.53 -4.26
C LYS A 170 -0.08 12.40 -4.91
N SER A 171 0.18 11.31 -4.17
CA SER A 171 0.82 10.11 -4.72
C SER A 171 -0.06 9.39 -5.74
N ALA A 172 -1.36 9.21 -5.46
CA ALA A 172 -2.29 8.55 -6.35
C ALA A 172 -2.52 9.35 -7.66
N ASP A 173 -2.50 10.68 -7.60
CA ASP A 173 -2.54 11.54 -8.79
C ASP A 173 -1.32 11.32 -9.69
N LEU A 174 -0.12 11.17 -9.12
CA LEU A 174 1.08 10.79 -9.87
C LEU A 174 0.88 9.43 -10.56
N LEU A 175 0.34 8.43 -9.84
CA LEU A 175 0.09 7.11 -10.44
C LEU A 175 -0.90 7.18 -11.59
N CYS A 176 -1.99 7.93 -11.45
CA CYS A 176 -2.97 8.13 -12.53
C CYS A 176 -2.38 8.81 -13.76
N ASN A 177 -1.37 9.66 -13.59
CA ASN A 177 -0.66 10.29 -14.70
C ASN A 177 0.42 9.38 -15.32
N THR A 178 0.92 8.41 -14.56
CA THR A 178 2.05 7.54 -14.95
C THR A 178 1.59 6.23 -15.59
N PHE A 179 0.53 5.61 -15.05
CA PHE A 179 0.06 4.29 -15.46
C PHE A 179 -1.31 4.38 -16.12
N GLY A 180 -1.55 3.52 -17.09
CA GLY A 180 -2.81 3.45 -17.80
C GLY A 180 -2.71 2.73 -19.14
N PRO A 181 -3.81 2.62 -19.88
CA PRO A 181 -3.85 2.00 -21.19
C PRO A 181 -3.37 2.90 -22.33
N GLU A 182 -3.15 4.20 -22.08
CA GLU A 182 -2.75 5.18 -23.09
C GLU A 182 -1.29 4.95 -23.52
N GLU A 183 -0.97 5.27 -24.79
CA GLU A 183 0.33 4.94 -25.42
C GLU A 183 1.54 5.53 -24.68
N GLU A 184 1.39 6.71 -24.10
CA GLU A 184 2.45 7.41 -23.37
C GLU A 184 2.61 6.95 -21.92
N LYS A 185 1.74 6.09 -21.42
CA LYS A 185 1.75 5.59 -20.04
C LYS A 185 2.38 4.21 -19.90
N ILE A 186 2.77 3.89 -18.68
CA ILE A 186 3.30 2.58 -18.35
C ILE A 186 2.14 1.57 -18.24
N THR A 187 2.21 0.50 -19.01
CA THR A 187 1.17 -0.54 -19.10
C THR A 187 1.50 -1.81 -18.31
N VAL A 188 2.25 -1.69 -17.23
CA VAL A 188 2.70 -2.80 -16.38
C VAL A 188 1.70 -3.04 -15.25
N ALA A 189 1.35 -4.29 -14.98
CA ALA A 189 0.69 -4.68 -13.76
C ALA A 189 1.68 -4.71 -12.58
N PRO A 190 1.28 -4.33 -11.36
CA PRO A 190 2.15 -4.40 -10.18
C PRO A 190 2.75 -5.80 -9.99
N GLY A 191 4.02 -5.90 -9.67
CA GLY A 191 4.65 -7.17 -9.34
C GLY A 191 4.07 -7.79 -8.07
N HIS A 192 3.78 -6.96 -7.08
CA HIS A 192 3.01 -7.35 -5.90
C HIS A 192 1.70 -6.56 -5.88
N GLN A 193 0.59 -7.29 -5.85
CA GLN A 193 -0.76 -6.74 -5.71
C GLN A 193 -0.90 -6.10 -4.33
N GLU A 194 -1.54 -4.97 -4.26
CA GLU A 194 -1.85 -4.19 -3.06
C GLU A 194 -2.42 -2.82 -3.44
N VAL A 195 -1.78 -2.12 -4.39
CA VAL A 195 -2.17 -0.76 -4.78
C VAL A 195 -3.60 -0.69 -5.29
N GLU A 196 -4.09 -1.77 -5.85
CA GLU A 196 -5.46 -1.90 -6.34
C GLU A 196 -6.47 -1.71 -5.20
N ILE A 197 -6.22 -2.32 -4.03
CA ILE A 197 -7.05 -2.17 -2.82
C ILE A 197 -6.99 -0.74 -2.31
N GLY A 198 -5.78 -0.20 -2.15
CA GLY A 198 -5.57 1.17 -1.68
C GLY A 198 -6.24 2.22 -2.56
N LEU A 199 -6.19 2.07 -3.89
CA LEU A 199 -6.86 2.96 -4.84
C LEU A 199 -8.37 2.92 -4.72
N VAL A 200 -8.99 1.75 -4.52
CA VAL A 200 -10.44 1.66 -4.27
C VAL A 200 -10.83 2.33 -2.96
N LYS A 201 -10.03 2.16 -1.90
CA LYS A 201 -10.28 2.87 -0.63
C LYS A 201 -10.20 4.39 -0.80
N LEU A 202 -9.23 4.90 -1.57
CA LEU A 202 -9.15 6.32 -1.92
C LEU A 202 -10.37 6.79 -2.72
N TYR A 203 -10.80 6.03 -3.74
CA TYR A 203 -12.03 6.32 -4.47
C TYR A 203 -13.24 6.46 -3.55
N ARG A 204 -13.42 5.53 -2.61
CA ARG A 204 -14.56 5.53 -1.68
C ARG A 204 -14.63 6.78 -0.80
N VAL A 205 -13.50 7.38 -0.42
CA VAL A 205 -13.48 8.57 0.46
C VAL A 205 -13.40 9.88 -0.31
N THR A 206 -12.89 9.88 -1.56
CA THR A 206 -12.72 11.09 -2.38
C THR A 206 -13.82 11.26 -3.44
N GLY A 207 -14.40 10.17 -3.92
CA GLY A 207 -15.29 10.14 -5.09
C GLY A 207 -14.54 10.29 -6.43
N ASP A 208 -13.21 10.33 -6.44
CA ASP A 208 -12.43 10.50 -7.67
C ASP A 208 -12.33 9.17 -8.44
N LYS A 209 -13.08 9.09 -9.52
CA LYS A 209 -13.18 7.89 -10.35
C LYS A 209 -11.85 7.46 -10.99
N ARG A 210 -10.88 8.37 -11.15
CA ARG A 210 -9.56 8.02 -11.71
C ARG A 210 -8.88 6.91 -10.91
N TYR A 211 -9.05 6.88 -9.58
CA TYR A 211 -8.47 5.86 -8.72
C TYR A 211 -9.12 4.49 -8.94
N LEU A 212 -10.44 4.45 -9.09
CA LEU A 212 -11.16 3.21 -9.42
C LEU A 212 -10.74 2.69 -10.80
N ASP A 213 -10.68 3.58 -11.80
CA ASP A 213 -10.30 3.23 -13.17
C ASP A 213 -8.85 2.71 -13.24
N LEU A 214 -7.94 3.29 -12.47
CA LEU A 214 -6.54 2.82 -12.39
C LEU A 214 -6.44 1.45 -11.70
N SER A 215 -7.20 1.22 -10.63
CA SER A 215 -7.25 -0.09 -9.97
C SER A 215 -7.76 -1.18 -10.94
N GLN A 216 -8.83 -0.90 -11.66
CA GLN A 216 -9.36 -1.79 -12.69
C GLN A 216 -8.32 -2.05 -13.79
N PHE A 217 -7.64 -1.01 -14.27
CA PHE A 217 -6.59 -1.14 -15.26
C PHE A 217 -5.48 -2.11 -14.83
N PHE A 218 -5.00 -2.03 -13.59
CA PHE A 218 -3.96 -2.93 -13.09
C PHE A 218 -4.42 -4.40 -13.08
N LEU A 219 -5.66 -4.68 -12.69
CA LEU A 219 -6.23 -6.03 -12.78
C LEU A 219 -6.35 -6.51 -14.23
N GLU A 220 -6.79 -5.63 -15.16
CA GLU A 220 -6.93 -5.97 -16.57
C GLU A 220 -5.58 -6.10 -17.30
N ALA A 221 -4.54 -5.42 -16.85
CA ALA A 221 -3.18 -5.54 -17.40
C ALA A 221 -2.53 -6.88 -17.04
N ARG A 222 -2.96 -7.49 -15.93
CA ARG A 222 -2.43 -8.77 -15.46
C ARG A 222 -2.79 -9.91 -16.41
N GLY A 223 -1.83 -10.79 -16.66
CA GLY A 223 -1.97 -11.90 -17.59
C GLY A 223 -1.69 -11.54 -19.06
N LYS A 224 -1.39 -10.28 -19.36
CA LYS A 224 -1.13 -9.80 -20.73
C LYS A 224 0.37 -9.65 -21.06
N TYR A 225 1.26 -9.93 -20.11
CA TYR A 225 2.70 -9.82 -20.34
C TYR A 225 3.21 -10.95 -21.24
N ASP A 226 3.81 -10.59 -22.37
CA ASP A 226 4.17 -11.50 -23.46
C ASP A 226 5.54 -12.19 -23.29
N LYS A 227 6.38 -11.73 -22.35
CA LYS A 227 7.72 -12.29 -22.14
C LYS A 227 7.76 -13.59 -21.32
N TYR A 228 6.62 -14.05 -20.79
CA TYR A 228 6.58 -15.32 -20.09
C TYR A 228 6.55 -16.52 -21.05
N ASP A 229 7.30 -17.55 -20.69
CA ASP A 229 7.18 -18.88 -21.29
C ASP A 229 6.00 -19.64 -20.68
N ARG A 230 4.82 -19.43 -21.23
CA ARG A 230 3.55 -20.00 -20.72
C ARG A 230 3.52 -21.53 -20.68
N ASN A 231 4.45 -22.20 -21.38
CA ASN A 231 4.56 -23.65 -21.40
C ASN A 231 5.55 -24.19 -20.35
N SER A 232 6.27 -23.33 -19.64
CA SER A 232 7.20 -23.75 -18.60
C SER A 232 6.45 -24.24 -17.36
N GLU A 233 6.97 -25.29 -16.72
CA GLU A 233 6.50 -25.74 -15.40
C GLU A 233 7.02 -24.85 -14.25
N ASP A 234 8.04 -24.04 -14.50
CA ASP A 234 8.60 -23.10 -13.52
C ASP A 234 7.69 -21.88 -13.37
N GLN A 235 7.18 -21.69 -12.16
CA GLN A 235 6.25 -20.59 -11.81
C GLN A 235 6.83 -19.19 -12.05
N PHE A 236 8.15 -19.03 -11.96
CA PHE A 236 8.81 -17.75 -12.25
C PHE A 236 8.95 -17.51 -13.75
N ARG A 237 9.02 -18.54 -14.55
CA ARG A 237 9.11 -18.44 -16.00
C ARG A 237 7.75 -18.35 -16.68
N ASN A 238 6.73 -19.02 -16.15
CA ASN A 238 5.38 -19.00 -16.74
C ASN A 238 4.51 -17.86 -16.21
N GLY A 239 4.94 -17.13 -15.17
CA GLY A 239 4.23 -15.98 -14.58
C GLY A 239 3.22 -16.35 -13.51
N SER A 240 3.03 -17.63 -13.19
CA SER A 240 2.04 -18.04 -12.17
C SER A 240 2.40 -17.58 -10.76
N TYR A 241 3.70 -17.43 -10.45
CA TYR A 241 4.14 -16.87 -9.16
C TYR A 241 3.50 -15.52 -8.84
N TRP A 242 3.30 -14.66 -9.86
CA TRP A 242 2.70 -13.33 -9.76
C TRP A 242 1.21 -13.31 -10.12
N GLN A 243 0.54 -14.47 -10.28
CA GLN A 243 -0.83 -14.59 -10.82
C GLN A 243 -0.98 -13.93 -12.20
N ASP A 244 0.09 -13.93 -13.00
CA ASP A 244 0.19 -13.25 -14.29
C ASP A 244 0.28 -14.24 -15.47
N HIS A 245 -0.08 -15.51 -15.21
CA HIS A 245 -0.05 -16.62 -16.17
C HIS A 245 -1.23 -16.60 -17.16
N LYS A 246 -2.37 -16.01 -16.75
CA LYS A 246 -3.60 -15.83 -17.53
C LYS A 246 -4.21 -14.48 -17.21
N PRO A 247 -5.00 -13.87 -18.12
CA PRO A 247 -5.86 -12.75 -17.76
C PRO A 247 -6.73 -13.09 -16.55
N VAL A 248 -6.96 -12.13 -15.65
CA VAL A 248 -7.66 -12.34 -14.38
C VAL A 248 -9.02 -13.03 -14.57
N ILE A 249 -9.79 -12.60 -15.57
CA ILE A 249 -11.12 -13.19 -15.88
C ILE A 249 -11.06 -14.64 -16.40
N ALA A 250 -9.88 -15.15 -16.77
CA ALA A 250 -9.67 -16.50 -17.24
C ALA A 250 -8.99 -17.41 -16.21
N GLN A 251 -8.73 -16.90 -15.02
CA GLN A 251 -8.13 -17.68 -13.94
C GLN A 251 -9.22 -18.49 -13.23
N ASP A 252 -9.02 -19.79 -13.15
CA ASP A 252 -9.95 -20.79 -12.63
C ASP A 252 -9.40 -21.54 -11.41
N GLU A 253 -8.16 -21.23 -11.01
CA GLU A 253 -7.51 -21.86 -9.86
C GLU A 253 -6.57 -20.87 -9.14
N ALA A 254 -6.33 -21.12 -7.87
CA ALA A 254 -5.36 -20.37 -7.08
C ALA A 254 -3.94 -20.91 -7.33
N VAL A 255 -3.03 -20.05 -7.81
CA VAL A 255 -1.65 -20.40 -8.13
C VAL A 255 -0.65 -19.41 -7.54
N GLY A 256 0.60 -19.81 -7.47
CA GLY A 256 1.73 -18.94 -7.16
C GLY A 256 1.78 -18.47 -5.70
N HIS A 257 2.26 -17.25 -5.50
CA HIS A 257 2.48 -16.69 -4.16
C HIS A 257 1.16 -16.35 -3.46
N ALA A 258 0.89 -16.99 -2.32
CA ALA A 258 -0.41 -16.92 -1.64
C ALA A 258 -0.81 -15.50 -1.22
N VAL A 259 0.12 -14.69 -0.71
CA VAL A 259 -0.19 -13.32 -0.26
C VAL A 259 -0.60 -12.45 -1.44
N ARG A 260 0.15 -12.51 -2.56
CA ARG A 260 -0.20 -11.79 -3.80
C ARG A 260 -1.59 -12.19 -4.32
N ALA A 261 -1.88 -13.50 -4.31
CA ALA A 261 -3.17 -14.02 -4.75
C ALA A 261 -4.34 -13.47 -3.91
N THR A 262 -4.20 -13.49 -2.58
CA THR A 262 -5.27 -13.00 -1.69
C THR A 262 -5.49 -11.49 -1.80
N TYR A 263 -4.44 -10.70 -1.99
CA TYR A 263 -4.59 -9.27 -2.29
C TYR A 263 -5.29 -9.03 -3.62
N MET A 264 -4.93 -9.80 -4.68
CA MET A 264 -5.63 -9.72 -5.96
C MET A 264 -7.12 -10.05 -5.81
N TYR A 265 -7.45 -11.11 -5.08
CA TYR A 265 -8.86 -11.50 -4.88
C TYR A 265 -9.66 -10.45 -4.09
N ALA A 266 -9.03 -9.80 -3.10
CA ALA A 266 -9.65 -8.68 -2.40
C ALA A 266 -9.93 -7.51 -3.37
N ALA A 267 -8.93 -7.12 -4.18
CA ALA A 267 -9.10 -6.08 -5.18
C ALA A 267 -10.18 -6.42 -6.23
N MET A 268 -10.21 -7.67 -6.71
CA MET A 268 -11.26 -8.14 -7.64
C MET A 268 -12.66 -7.99 -7.02
N THR A 269 -12.80 -8.33 -5.74
CA THR A 269 -14.08 -8.19 -5.02
C THR A 269 -14.47 -6.73 -4.87
N ASP A 270 -13.51 -5.85 -4.64
CA ASP A 270 -13.76 -4.41 -4.48
C ASP A 270 -14.15 -3.73 -5.80
N ILE A 271 -13.68 -4.24 -6.94
CA ILE A 271 -13.98 -3.70 -8.29
C ILE A 271 -15.31 -4.25 -8.83
N ALA A 272 -15.69 -5.48 -8.48
CA ALA A 272 -16.93 -6.14 -8.98
C ALA A 272 -18.20 -5.45 -8.46
#